data_edb2a19b379c67a20a5dad32120f8ce1
#
_entry.id   edb2a19b379c67a20a5dad32120f8ce1
#
_cell.length_a   1.000
_cell.length_b   1.000
_cell.length_c   1.000
_cell.angle_alpha   90.00
_cell.angle_beta   90.00
_cell.angle_gamma   90.00
#
_symmetry.space_group_name_H-M   'P 1'
#
loop_
_entity.id
_entity.type
_entity.pdbx_description
1 polymer ?
#
loop_
_entity_poly.entity_id
_entity_poly.type
_entity_poly.pdbx_seq_one_letter_code
_entity_poly.pdbx_strand_id
1 'polypeptide(L)'
;MTSWALVDYFLRPKPAYYTVARELCPFTVGMTRQDRQTFANDRSAADFIIEAVLEIWGTNSTLVDKAATLEVTFFDLESDWTDKWQKEVVLVANSSTELYKGHVAGQPIRKKQSDIPKVIIISARILDGQTVLGRYSNW
;
A
#
# COMPACT_ATOMS: atom_id res chain seq x y z
N MET A 1 14.93 30.21 5.30
CA MET A 1 15.98 29.28 4.81
C MET A 1 15.50 27.85 5.09
N THR A 2 15.19 27.07 4.09
CA THR A 2 14.79 25.66 4.22
C THR A 2 16.04 24.81 4.31
N SER A 3 16.28 24.19 5.48
CA SER A 3 17.40 23.27 5.68
C SER A 3 17.01 21.86 5.20
N TRP A 4 17.89 21.20 4.48
CA TRP A 4 17.80 19.77 4.09
C TRP A 4 18.00 18.81 5.26
N ALA A 5 18.35 19.32 6.46
CA ALA A 5 18.54 18.51 7.64
C ALA A 5 17.22 17.84 8.07
N LEU A 6 17.29 16.59 8.51
CA LEU A 6 16.16 15.81 9.05
C LEU A 6 15.73 16.27 10.44
N VAL A 7 16.62 16.97 11.15
CA VAL A 7 16.41 17.51 12.50
C VAL A 7 16.63 19.02 12.46
N ASP A 8 15.82 19.78 13.17
CA ASP A 8 15.97 21.23 13.25
C ASP A 8 17.09 21.66 14.22
N TYR A 9 17.35 22.97 14.30
CA TYR A 9 18.38 23.53 15.19
C TYR A 9 18.17 23.15 16.67
N PHE A 10 16.94 22.93 17.11
CA PHE A 10 16.58 22.55 18.48
C PHE A 10 16.57 21.03 18.67
N LEU A 11 17.15 20.24 17.76
CA LEU A 11 17.16 18.78 17.76
C LEU A 11 15.77 18.13 17.68
N ARG A 12 14.77 18.86 17.18
CA ARG A 12 13.42 18.32 16.96
C ARG A 12 13.35 17.64 15.60
N PRO A 13 12.89 16.37 15.52
CA PRO A 13 12.75 15.68 14.25
C PRO A 13 11.67 16.33 13.38
N LYS A 14 11.97 16.54 12.11
CA LYS A 14 11.01 16.98 11.09
C LYS A 14 10.20 15.78 10.58
N PRO A 15 9.04 15.99 9.92
CA PRO A 15 8.25 14.89 9.34
C PRO A 15 9.07 13.94 8.47
N ALA A 16 10.00 14.44 7.67
CA ALA A 16 10.89 13.65 6.84
C ALA A 16 11.79 12.68 7.63
N TYR A 17 12.13 13.01 8.89
CA TYR A 17 12.89 12.11 9.76
C TYR A 17 12.15 10.78 9.99
N TYR A 18 10.87 10.85 10.30
CA TYR A 18 10.06 9.67 10.57
C TYR A 18 9.85 8.83 9.31
N THR A 19 9.72 9.47 8.15
CA THR A 19 9.64 8.78 6.87
C THR A 19 10.94 8.02 6.59
N VAL A 20 12.08 8.68 6.68
CA VAL A 20 13.39 8.04 6.47
C VAL A 20 13.64 6.93 7.48
N ALA A 21 13.33 7.14 8.77
CA ALA A 21 13.48 6.12 9.80
C ALA A 21 12.65 4.86 9.49
N ARG A 22 11.42 5.03 8.97
CA ARG A 22 10.57 3.92 8.55
C ARG A 22 11.16 3.17 7.36
N GLU A 23 11.62 3.89 6.33
CA GLU A 23 12.16 3.28 5.12
C GLU A 23 13.53 2.61 5.33
N LEU A 24 14.26 2.99 6.39
CA LEU A 24 15.53 2.36 6.78
C LEU A 24 15.33 1.17 7.73
N CYS A 25 14.11 0.81 8.09
CA CYS A 25 13.86 -0.41 8.88
C CYS A 25 14.25 -1.66 8.09
N PRO A 26 14.69 -2.74 8.77
CA PRO A 26 15.03 -4.02 8.13
C PRO A 26 13.88 -4.63 7.32
N PHE A 27 12.65 -4.36 7.75
CA PHE A 27 11.44 -4.80 7.07
C PHE A 27 10.58 -3.58 6.75
N THR A 28 10.22 -3.43 5.48
CA THR A 28 9.31 -2.35 5.05
C THR A 28 8.18 -2.92 4.23
N VAL A 29 7.09 -2.18 4.15
CA VAL A 29 5.98 -2.46 3.26
C VAL A 29 5.69 -1.22 2.42
N GLY A 30 5.52 -1.43 1.14
CA GLY A 30 5.10 -0.41 0.19
C GLY A 30 3.86 -0.86 -0.57
N MET A 31 3.12 0.09 -1.11
CA MET A 31 2.00 -0.21 -1.97
C MET A 31 1.87 0.80 -3.10
N THR A 32 1.35 0.33 -4.22
CA THR A 32 0.88 1.16 -5.32
C THR A 32 -0.60 0.92 -5.54
N ARG A 33 -1.31 1.99 -5.85
CA ARG A 33 -2.70 1.96 -6.28
C ARG A 33 -2.78 2.66 -7.62
N GLN A 34 -3.36 1.99 -8.61
CA GLN A 34 -3.51 2.54 -9.95
C GLN A 34 -4.81 2.10 -10.59
N ASP A 35 -5.37 2.96 -11.40
CA ASP A 35 -6.51 2.62 -12.25
C ASP A 35 -6.01 1.86 -13.48
N ARG A 36 -6.50 0.65 -13.66
CA ARG A 36 -6.24 -0.18 -14.84
C ARG A 36 -7.45 -0.11 -15.77
N GLN A 37 -7.25 0.43 -16.95
CA GLN A 37 -8.27 0.44 -17.99
C GLN A 37 -8.13 -0.80 -18.88
N THR A 38 -9.21 -1.55 -19.02
CA THR A 38 -9.29 -2.71 -19.92
C THR A 38 -10.41 -2.47 -20.92
N PHE A 39 -10.10 -2.59 -22.20
CA PHE A 39 -11.08 -2.48 -23.29
C PHE A 39 -11.75 -3.83 -23.50
N ALA A 40 -13.08 -3.82 -23.52
CA ALA A 40 -13.84 -4.99 -23.93
C ALA A 40 -13.71 -5.14 -25.45
N ASN A 41 -13.11 -6.23 -25.87
CA ASN A 41 -12.97 -6.69 -27.23
C ASN A 41 -13.08 -5.65 -28.36
N ASP A 42 -11.92 -5.40 -28.98
CA ASP A 42 -11.81 -5.21 -30.41
C ASP A 42 -12.64 -4.10 -31.05
N ARG A 43 -12.10 -2.90 -31.15
CA ARG A 43 -12.51 -1.81 -32.05
C ARG A 43 -13.52 -0.77 -31.56
N SER A 44 -14.12 -0.92 -30.40
CA SER A 44 -14.96 0.15 -29.84
C SER A 44 -14.24 0.76 -28.65
N ALA A 45 -13.69 1.95 -28.81
CA ALA A 45 -13.17 2.76 -27.69
C ALA A 45 -14.27 3.16 -26.69
N ALA A 46 -15.53 2.76 -26.94
CA ALA A 46 -16.68 3.06 -26.10
C ALA A 46 -16.90 2.05 -24.98
N ASP A 47 -16.43 0.81 -25.11
CA ASP A 47 -16.64 -0.24 -24.13
C ASP A 47 -15.33 -0.56 -23.38
N PHE A 48 -15.16 0.06 -22.24
CA PHE A 48 -14.05 -0.20 -21.33
C PHE A 48 -14.51 -0.30 -19.88
N ILE A 49 -13.69 -0.95 -19.08
CA ILE A 49 -13.81 -0.95 -17.63
C ILE A 49 -12.57 -0.31 -17.01
N ILE A 50 -12.76 0.39 -15.90
CA ILE A 50 -11.67 0.92 -15.08
C ILE A 50 -11.73 0.22 -13.73
N GLU A 51 -10.68 -0.51 -13.43
CA GLU A 51 -10.51 -1.24 -12.18
C GLU A 51 -9.39 -0.60 -11.37
N ALA A 52 -9.65 -0.33 -10.09
CA ALA A 52 -8.60 0.09 -9.16
C ALA A 52 -7.81 -1.15 -8.71
N VAL A 53 -6.55 -1.21 -9.08
CA VAL A 53 -5.64 -2.31 -8.74
C VAL A 53 -4.70 -1.87 -7.62
N LEU A 54 -4.56 -2.72 -6.61
CA LEU A 54 -3.65 -2.59 -5.49
C LEU A 54 -2.53 -3.62 -5.64
N GLU A 55 -1.29 -3.16 -5.53
CA GLU A 55 -0.12 -4.01 -5.39
C GLU A 55 0.56 -3.69 -4.05
N ILE A 56 0.89 -4.72 -3.27
CA ILE A 56 1.58 -4.58 -1.98
C ILE A 56 2.88 -5.38 -2.04
N TRP A 57 3.96 -4.72 -1.68
CA TRP A 57 5.31 -5.27 -1.67
C TRP A 57 5.87 -5.22 -0.26
N GLY A 58 6.57 -6.29 0.14
CA GLY A 58 7.35 -6.33 1.37
C GLY A 58 8.82 -6.41 1.05
N THR A 59 9.64 -5.62 1.74
CA THR A 59 11.10 -5.66 1.61
C THR A 59 11.71 -6.23 2.87
N ASN A 60 12.68 -7.12 2.69
CA ASN A 60 13.51 -7.68 3.74
C ASN A 60 14.98 -7.40 3.40
N SER A 61 15.62 -6.49 4.13
CA SER A 61 17.03 -6.15 3.96
C SER A 61 17.98 -6.99 4.84
N THR A 62 17.44 -8.01 5.53
CA THR A 62 18.27 -8.98 6.26
C THR A 62 18.70 -10.13 5.37
N LEU A 63 19.65 -10.94 5.85
CA LEU A 63 20.19 -12.09 5.11
C LEU A 63 19.44 -13.40 5.39
N VAL A 64 18.30 -13.34 6.07
CA VAL A 64 17.50 -14.51 6.43
C VAL A 64 16.04 -14.28 6.05
N ASP A 65 15.40 -15.29 5.48
CA ASP A 65 13.96 -15.26 5.20
C ASP A 65 13.15 -15.04 6.47
N LYS A 66 12.10 -14.23 6.35
CA LYS A 66 11.23 -13.90 7.48
C LYS A 66 9.79 -14.32 7.18
N ALA A 67 9.29 -15.30 7.94
CA ALA A 67 7.86 -15.58 7.98
C ALA A 67 7.15 -14.47 8.76
N ALA A 68 6.03 -14.00 8.23
CA ALA A 68 5.25 -12.89 8.78
C ALA A 68 3.80 -12.97 8.33
N THR A 69 2.94 -12.13 8.92
CA THR A 69 1.54 -11.97 8.50
C THR A 69 1.37 -10.60 7.85
N LEU A 70 0.89 -10.56 6.62
CA LEU A 70 0.40 -9.34 5.99
C LEU A 70 -1.04 -9.11 6.46
N GLU A 71 -1.29 -7.96 7.05
CA GLU A 71 -2.63 -7.49 7.40
C GLU A 71 -2.97 -6.28 6.54
N VAL A 72 -4.14 -6.28 5.89
CA VAL A 72 -4.62 -5.16 5.09
C VAL A 72 -6.00 -4.75 5.57
N THR A 73 -6.19 -3.45 5.75
CA THR A 73 -7.45 -2.86 6.17
C THR A 73 -7.85 -1.77 5.18
N PHE A 74 -9.11 -1.75 4.81
CA PHE A 74 -9.73 -0.76 3.94
C PHE A 74 -10.76 0.04 4.72
N PHE A 75 -10.81 1.34 4.49
CA PHE A 75 -11.76 2.27 5.10
C PHE A 75 -12.37 3.14 4.00
N ASP A 76 -13.68 3.11 3.87
CA ASP A 76 -14.42 4.07 3.03
C ASP A 76 -14.69 5.34 3.85
N LEU A 77 -14.19 6.48 3.41
CA LEU A 77 -14.38 7.76 4.12
C LEU A 77 -15.79 8.33 4.00
N GLU A 78 -16.58 7.85 3.05
CA GLU A 78 -17.94 8.34 2.79
C GLU A 78 -19.00 7.50 3.50
N SER A 79 -18.61 6.36 4.05
CA SER A 79 -19.48 5.43 4.77
C SER A 79 -18.71 4.79 5.93
N ASP A 80 -19.42 4.11 6.83
CA ASP A 80 -18.79 3.36 7.93
C ASP A 80 -18.27 1.98 7.47
N TRP A 81 -18.16 1.75 6.16
CA TRP A 81 -17.69 0.48 5.64
C TRP A 81 -16.20 0.30 5.88
N THR A 82 -15.87 -0.84 6.43
CA THR A 82 -14.49 -1.31 6.59
C THR A 82 -14.39 -2.76 6.17
N ASP A 83 -13.24 -3.13 5.61
CA ASP A 83 -12.89 -4.52 5.35
C ASP A 83 -11.47 -4.79 5.84
N LYS A 84 -11.22 -6.00 6.29
CA LYS A 84 -9.94 -6.39 6.83
C LYS A 84 -9.67 -7.86 6.55
N TRP A 85 -8.45 -8.14 6.08
CA TRP A 85 -8.00 -9.52 5.92
C TRP A 85 -6.52 -9.67 6.32
N GLN A 86 -6.13 -10.92 6.52
CA GLN A 86 -4.76 -11.30 6.85
C GLN A 86 -4.32 -12.46 5.94
N LYS A 87 -3.03 -12.51 5.67
CA LYS A 87 -2.40 -13.56 4.86
C LYS A 87 -1.00 -13.85 5.38
N GLU A 88 -0.67 -15.13 5.57
CA GLU A 88 0.69 -15.55 5.85
C GLU A 88 1.58 -15.33 4.62
N VAL A 89 2.75 -14.75 4.85
CA VAL A 89 3.71 -14.39 3.81
C VAL A 89 5.13 -14.74 4.25
N VAL A 90 6.02 -14.90 3.28
CA VAL A 90 7.46 -15.01 3.53
C VAL A 90 8.15 -13.85 2.84
N LEU A 91 8.88 -13.05 3.60
CA LEU A 91 9.75 -12.01 3.09
C LEU A 91 11.11 -12.63 2.78
N VAL A 92 11.41 -12.80 1.51
CA VAL A 92 12.67 -13.41 1.06
C VAL A 92 13.85 -12.52 1.46
N ALA A 93 14.92 -13.13 1.93
CA ALA A 93 16.15 -12.47 2.35
C ALA A 93 16.72 -11.55 1.27
N ASN A 94 17.14 -10.36 1.67
CA ASN A 94 17.78 -9.35 0.82
C ASN A 94 17.00 -9.08 -0.48
N SER A 95 15.66 -8.98 -0.38
CA SER A 95 14.77 -8.91 -1.54
C SER A 95 13.52 -8.09 -1.26
N SER A 96 12.86 -7.67 -2.35
CA SER A 96 11.48 -7.19 -2.35
C SER A 96 10.57 -8.29 -2.91
N THR A 97 9.53 -8.63 -2.16
CA THR A 97 8.58 -9.70 -2.49
C THR A 97 7.20 -9.11 -2.76
N GLU A 98 6.57 -9.47 -3.88
CA GLU A 98 5.16 -9.14 -4.10
C GLU A 98 4.30 -9.97 -3.14
N LEU A 99 3.57 -9.28 -2.26
CA LEU A 99 2.75 -9.92 -1.24
C LEU A 99 1.29 -10.05 -1.66
N TYR A 100 0.81 -9.07 -2.43
CA TYR A 100 -0.56 -9.02 -2.91
C TYR A 100 -0.65 -8.22 -4.21
N LYS A 101 -1.49 -8.70 -5.11
CA LYS A 101 -1.95 -7.97 -6.30
C LYS A 101 -3.41 -8.31 -6.54
N GLY A 102 -4.25 -7.29 -6.62
CA GLY A 102 -5.68 -7.50 -6.83
C GLY A 102 -6.48 -6.22 -6.84
N HIS A 103 -7.80 -6.38 -6.92
CA HIS A 103 -8.74 -5.28 -6.88
C HIS A 103 -8.74 -4.57 -5.51
N VAL A 104 -8.92 -3.25 -5.50
CA VAL A 104 -9.12 -2.48 -4.26
C VAL A 104 -10.52 -2.76 -3.72
N ALA A 105 -10.60 -3.42 -2.56
CA ALA A 105 -11.88 -3.71 -1.93
C ALA A 105 -12.68 -2.43 -1.68
N GLY A 106 -14.00 -2.50 -1.89
CA GLY A 106 -14.90 -1.35 -1.76
C GLY A 106 -14.93 -0.40 -2.96
N GLN A 107 -13.97 -0.49 -3.90
CA GLN A 107 -14.01 0.32 -5.11
C GLN A 107 -14.94 -0.30 -6.16
N PRO A 108 -15.87 0.49 -6.74
CA PRO A 108 -16.67 0.00 -7.86
C PRO A 108 -15.82 -0.13 -9.12
N ILE A 109 -16.12 -1.14 -9.94
CA ILE A 109 -15.64 -1.18 -11.32
C ILE A 109 -16.40 -0.12 -12.10
N ARG A 110 -15.66 0.83 -12.69
CA ARG A 110 -16.22 1.97 -13.42
C ARG A 110 -16.32 1.66 -14.91
N LYS A 111 -17.34 2.17 -15.56
CA LYS A 111 -17.56 2.02 -17.01
C LYS A 111 -17.39 3.33 -17.77
N LYS A 112 -17.23 4.44 -17.06
CA LYS A 112 -17.01 5.77 -17.62
C LYS A 112 -15.88 6.47 -16.86
N GLN A 113 -15.10 7.28 -17.55
CA GLN A 113 -14.09 8.11 -16.89
C GLN A 113 -14.69 9.17 -15.97
N SER A 114 -15.94 9.59 -16.22
CA SER A 114 -16.68 10.53 -15.38
C SER A 114 -17.16 9.93 -14.05
N ASP A 115 -17.14 8.59 -13.92
CA ASP A 115 -17.53 7.94 -12.69
C ASP A 115 -16.49 8.23 -11.60
N ILE A 116 -16.94 8.84 -10.51
CA ILE A 116 -16.06 9.25 -9.39
C ILE A 116 -15.69 8.00 -8.58
N PRO A 117 -14.38 7.74 -8.37
CA PRO A 117 -13.95 6.66 -7.47
C PRO A 117 -14.30 7.01 -6.03
N LYS A 118 -14.59 5.99 -5.23
CA LYS A 118 -14.73 6.16 -3.78
C LYS A 118 -13.39 6.50 -3.12
N VAL A 119 -13.45 7.26 -2.04
CA VAL A 119 -12.26 7.57 -1.23
C VAL A 119 -12.03 6.46 -0.22
N ILE A 120 -11.26 5.46 -0.63
CA ILE A 120 -10.88 4.33 0.22
C ILE A 120 -9.46 4.54 0.73
N ILE A 121 -9.29 4.59 2.05
CA ILE A 121 -7.98 4.53 2.70
C ILE A 121 -7.58 3.07 2.83
N ILE A 122 -6.34 2.76 2.50
CA ILE A 122 -5.78 1.42 2.59
C ILE A 122 -4.62 1.46 3.58
N SER A 123 -4.63 0.58 4.57
CA SER A 123 -3.53 0.40 5.51
C SER A 123 -3.00 -1.03 5.41
N ALA A 124 -1.69 -1.18 5.18
CA ALA A 124 -1.00 -2.46 5.18
C ALA A 124 0.00 -2.53 6.33
N ARG A 125 0.04 -3.66 7.03
CA ARG A 125 0.99 -3.96 8.11
C ARG A 125 1.61 -5.33 7.91
N ILE A 126 2.91 -5.44 8.14
CA ILE A 126 3.61 -6.72 8.25
C ILE A 126 3.81 -6.99 9.74
N LEU A 127 3.36 -8.14 10.19
CA LEU A 127 3.32 -8.54 11.59
C LEU A 127 4.17 -9.78 11.84
N ASP A 128 4.90 -9.78 12.96
CA ASP A 128 5.50 -10.96 13.56
C ASP A 128 4.80 -11.22 14.91
N GLY A 129 3.82 -12.09 14.91
CA GLY A 129 2.87 -12.21 16.03
C GLY A 129 2.14 -10.87 16.25
N GLN A 130 2.35 -10.24 17.39
CA GLN A 130 1.78 -8.93 17.72
C GLN A 130 2.69 -7.75 17.36
N THR A 131 3.92 -8.00 16.96
CA THR A 131 4.91 -6.96 16.65
C THR A 131 4.73 -6.46 15.23
N VAL A 132 4.58 -5.14 15.05
CA VAL A 132 4.54 -4.51 13.73
C VAL A 132 5.96 -4.35 13.21
N LEU A 133 6.33 -5.09 12.17
CA LEU A 133 7.63 -4.99 11.50
C LEU A 133 7.69 -3.83 10.51
N GLY A 134 6.60 -3.58 9.79
CA GLY A 134 6.47 -2.50 8.83
C GLY A 134 5.02 -2.11 8.61
N ARG A 135 4.77 -0.85 8.24
CA ARG A 135 3.43 -0.33 7.96
C ARG A 135 3.46 0.74 6.87
N TYR A 136 2.39 0.79 6.09
CA TYR A 136 2.16 1.82 5.08
C TYR A 136 0.67 2.12 4.95
N SER A 137 0.32 3.36 4.62
CA SER A 137 -1.07 3.75 4.34
C SER A 137 -1.12 4.60 3.07
N ASN A 138 -2.16 4.39 2.28
CA ASN A 138 -2.43 5.08 1.02
C ASN A 138 -3.90 5.50 0.96
N TRP A 139 -4.21 6.65 0.33
CA TRP A 139 -5.55 7.19 0.10
C TRP A 139 -5.73 7.74 -1.31
#